data_afb0e26cec4195017819d6e858dc4de1
#
_entry.id   afb0e26cec4195017819d6e858dc4de1
#
_cell.length_a   1.000
_cell.length_b   1.000
_cell.length_c   1.000
_cell.angle_alpha   90.00
_cell.angle_beta   90.00
_cell.angle_gamma   90.00
#
_symmetry.space_group_name_H-M   'P 1'
#
loop_
_entity.id
_entity.type
_entity.pdbx_description
1 polymer ?
#
loop_
_entity_poly.entity_id
_entity_poly.type
_entity_poly.pdbx_seq_one_letter_code
_entity_poly.pdbx_strand_id
1 'polypeptide(L)'
;NPDMMAYFMPDMAQALVEGESLNSMSANDGRGVQMAYWADAHLETTPIPGMNMSDAANMVGYNNLIENTRATDYIKGSGYLQYEPIKGLVIKAQASRSLLFRETRVFKPTYELGAMKWNESASLSQTRTRSVNDLLELTANYNFTIKDSHDFAFLLGASQEESTYDLLGASGSEFENNDMGILGQARKDYGVQGEKTRSGLRSVFGRVNYSWKMRYMLMASFRYDGSSRFADGNQWGFFPSVSVGWNIANEPFWEDMKETVSSFKLRMSYGALGNQSVPLYL
;
A
#
# COMPACT_ATOMS: atom_id res chain seq x y z
N ASN A 1 22.88 -4.61 1.47
CA ASN A 1 23.26 -3.82 0.29
C ASN A 1 24.55 -4.42 -0.28
N PRO A 2 24.55 -5.00 -1.50
CA PRO A 2 25.74 -5.60 -2.12
C PRO A 2 26.93 -4.63 -2.20
N ASP A 3 26.67 -3.35 -2.42
CA ASP A 3 27.71 -2.32 -2.54
C ASP A 3 28.43 -2.07 -1.20
N MET A 4 27.72 -2.17 -0.08
CA MET A 4 28.34 -2.09 1.25
C MET A 4 29.24 -3.31 1.54
N MET A 5 28.82 -4.49 1.07
CA MET A 5 29.63 -5.71 1.23
C MET A 5 30.94 -5.62 0.43
N ALA A 6 30.84 -5.15 -0.83
CA ALA A 6 32.02 -4.95 -1.65
C ALA A 6 33.00 -3.90 -1.07
N TYR A 7 32.48 -2.89 -0.38
CA TYR A 7 33.30 -1.86 0.25
C TYR A 7 34.04 -2.35 1.48
N PHE A 8 33.36 -3.15 2.33
CA PHE A 8 33.94 -3.64 3.59
C PHE A 8 34.68 -4.96 3.47
N MET A 9 34.47 -5.72 2.41
CA MET A 9 35.02 -7.06 2.20
C MET A 9 35.37 -7.30 0.71
N PRO A 10 36.39 -6.65 0.20
CA PRO A 10 36.73 -6.74 -1.23
C PRO A 10 37.03 -8.19 -1.68
N ASP A 11 37.61 -8.99 -0.82
CA ASP A 11 37.95 -10.39 -1.14
C ASP A 11 36.69 -11.26 -1.22
N MET A 12 35.68 -10.99 -0.43
CA MET A 12 34.36 -11.65 -0.53
C MET A 12 33.64 -11.27 -1.83
N ALA A 13 33.77 -10.02 -2.25
CA ALA A 13 33.21 -9.58 -3.52
C ALA A 13 33.92 -10.27 -4.71
N GLN A 14 35.22 -10.50 -4.62
CA GLN A 14 35.97 -11.24 -5.62
C GLN A 14 35.55 -12.70 -5.70
N ALA A 15 35.36 -13.38 -4.57
CA ALA A 15 34.86 -14.76 -4.55
C ALA A 15 33.49 -14.90 -5.19
N LEU A 16 32.58 -13.92 -5.00
CA LEU A 16 31.29 -13.87 -5.71
C LEU A 16 31.43 -13.73 -7.21
N VAL A 17 32.39 -12.94 -7.68
CA VAL A 17 32.69 -12.77 -9.12
C VAL A 17 33.26 -14.04 -9.73
N GLU A 18 34.03 -14.82 -8.97
CA GLU A 18 34.58 -16.10 -9.39
C GLU A 18 33.52 -17.23 -9.43
N GLY A 19 32.26 -16.95 -9.05
CA GLY A 19 31.14 -17.89 -9.16
C GLY A 19 30.97 -18.82 -7.96
N GLU A 20 31.58 -18.51 -6.85
CA GLU A 20 31.40 -19.24 -5.59
C GLU A 20 29.96 -19.11 -5.08
N SER A 21 29.37 -20.22 -4.66
CA SER A 21 27.98 -20.25 -4.24
C SER A 21 27.83 -19.89 -2.77
N LEU A 22 27.05 -18.86 -2.48
CA LEU A 22 26.66 -18.52 -1.10
C LEU A 22 25.80 -19.61 -0.42
N ASN A 23 25.21 -20.52 -1.21
CA ASN A 23 24.36 -21.58 -0.67
C ASN A 23 25.12 -22.77 -0.11
N SER A 24 26.40 -22.88 -0.42
CA SER A 24 27.28 -23.93 0.10
C SER A 24 27.88 -23.58 1.48
N MET A 25 27.54 -22.40 2.01
CA MET A 25 27.97 -21.99 3.33
C MET A 25 27.47 -22.94 4.39
N SER A 26 28.38 -23.69 4.98
CA SER A 26 28.05 -24.56 6.10
C SER A 26 27.83 -23.73 7.36
N ALA A 27 26.61 -23.71 7.84
CA ALA A 27 26.30 -23.11 9.14
C ALA A 27 26.94 -23.88 10.31
N ASN A 28 27.56 -25.03 10.04
CA ASN A 28 28.04 -25.97 11.09
C ASN A 28 29.51 -25.86 11.40
N ASP A 29 30.26 -24.97 10.77
CA ASP A 29 31.67 -24.81 11.08
C ASP A 29 31.95 -23.89 12.29
N GLY A 30 30.89 -23.37 12.92
CA GLY A 30 30.99 -22.55 14.15
C GLY A 30 31.54 -21.13 13.92
N ARG A 31 31.61 -20.65 12.67
CA ARG A 31 32.28 -19.40 12.32
C ARG A 31 31.39 -18.34 11.74
N GLY A 32 30.11 -18.67 11.56
CA GLY A 32 29.14 -17.78 10.96
C GLY A 32 29.26 -17.63 9.46
N VAL A 33 28.25 -17.02 8.83
CA VAL A 33 28.16 -16.92 7.38
C VAL A 33 29.37 -16.22 6.74
N GLN A 34 29.92 -15.23 7.39
CA GLN A 34 31.13 -14.58 6.87
C GLN A 34 32.31 -15.55 6.80
N MET A 35 32.51 -16.28 7.90
CA MET A 35 33.58 -17.27 7.98
C MET A 35 33.27 -18.49 7.12
N ALA A 36 32.02 -18.96 7.14
CA ALA A 36 31.59 -20.04 6.28
C ALA A 36 31.72 -19.69 4.80
N TYR A 37 31.40 -18.45 4.41
CA TYR A 37 31.61 -17.97 3.06
C TYR A 37 33.08 -18.07 2.64
N TRP A 38 33.97 -17.63 3.53
CA TRP A 38 35.41 -17.79 3.33
C TRP A 38 35.86 -19.24 3.38
N ALA A 39 35.34 -19.99 4.33
CA ALA A 39 35.64 -21.41 4.45
C ALA A 39 35.23 -22.21 3.21
N ASP A 40 34.08 -21.87 2.64
CA ASP A 40 33.58 -22.52 1.45
C ASP A 40 34.41 -22.18 0.21
N ALA A 41 34.79 -20.92 0.08
CA ALA A 41 35.62 -20.46 -1.04
C ALA A 41 37.05 -21.01 -0.96
N HIS A 42 37.60 -21.16 0.22
CA HIS A 42 39.02 -21.51 0.42
C HIS A 42 39.25 -22.81 1.18
N LEU A 43 38.20 -23.49 1.62
CA LEU A 43 38.23 -24.77 2.35
C LEU A 43 39.04 -24.72 3.69
N GLU A 44 39.64 -23.60 3.99
CA GLU A 44 40.40 -23.39 5.19
C GLU A 44 40.11 -22.04 5.82
N THR A 45 39.98 -22.05 7.04
CA THR A 45 39.43 -21.03 7.88
C THR A 45 40.48 -20.20 8.56
N THR A 46 41.38 -19.67 7.82
CA THR A 46 42.30 -18.67 8.35
C THR A 46 41.60 -17.33 8.42
N PRO A 47 41.58 -16.68 9.60
CA PRO A 47 41.05 -15.33 9.71
C PRO A 47 41.79 -14.41 8.75
N ILE A 48 41.05 -13.59 8.01
CA ILE A 48 41.66 -12.59 7.12
C ILE A 48 42.37 -11.58 8.01
N PRO A 49 43.70 -11.38 7.81
CA PRO A 49 44.43 -10.38 8.59
C PRO A 49 43.85 -8.99 8.38
N GLY A 50 43.45 -8.34 9.48
CA GLY A 50 42.90 -6.97 9.45
C GLY A 50 41.40 -6.86 9.39
N MET A 51 40.66 -7.96 9.28
CA MET A 51 39.19 -7.93 9.48
C MET A 51 38.81 -7.89 10.93
N ASN A 52 38.16 -6.82 11.29
CA ASN A 52 37.51 -6.74 12.60
C ASN A 52 36.19 -7.54 12.53
N MET A 53 36.25 -8.76 13.11
CA MET A 53 35.15 -9.74 13.01
C MET A 53 33.96 -9.40 13.92
N SER A 54 33.92 -8.17 14.47
CA SER A 54 33.05 -7.94 15.61
C SER A 54 31.57 -7.90 15.29
N ASP A 55 31.07 -7.25 14.24
CA ASP A 55 29.61 -7.04 14.15
C ASP A 55 29.02 -7.06 12.73
N ALA A 56 29.80 -7.11 11.68
CA ALA A 56 29.29 -7.09 10.32
C ALA A 56 28.88 -8.49 9.87
N ALA A 57 27.63 -8.86 10.14
CA ALA A 57 27.08 -10.08 9.56
C ALA A 57 26.95 -9.94 8.04
N ASN A 58 27.22 -11.02 7.34
CA ASN A 58 26.92 -11.11 5.92
C ASN A 58 25.41 -10.97 5.68
N MET A 59 24.98 -9.78 5.27
CA MET A 59 23.55 -9.48 5.06
C MET A 59 22.97 -10.25 3.89
N VAL A 60 23.76 -10.58 2.88
CA VAL A 60 23.30 -11.40 1.75
C VAL A 60 23.07 -12.84 2.20
N GLY A 61 24.01 -13.41 2.95
CA GLY A 61 23.85 -14.73 3.56
C GLY A 61 22.64 -14.77 4.50
N TYR A 62 22.50 -13.77 5.36
CA TYR A 62 21.36 -13.68 6.27
C TYR A 62 20.01 -13.61 5.52
N ASN A 63 19.91 -12.81 4.47
CA ASN A 63 18.68 -12.71 3.68
C ASN A 63 18.36 -14.01 2.94
N ASN A 64 19.36 -14.78 2.54
CA ASN A 64 19.16 -16.08 1.90
C ASN A 64 18.73 -17.17 2.87
N LEU A 65 19.08 -17.04 4.15
CA LEU A 65 18.70 -18.02 5.18
C LEU A 65 17.24 -17.85 5.63
N ILE A 66 16.72 -16.63 5.65
CA ILE A 66 15.36 -16.36 6.10
C ILE A 66 14.40 -16.47 4.92
N GLU A 67 13.53 -17.45 4.98
CA GLU A 67 12.43 -17.57 4.02
C GLU A 67 11.31 -16.58 4.39
N ASN A 68 11.22 -15.49 3.66
CA ASN A 68 10.14 -14.52 3.81
C ASN A 68 9.32 -14.48 2.53
N THR A 69 8.19 -15.15 2.53
CA THR A 69 7.29 -15.22 1.38
C THR A 69 6.00 -14.46 1.66
N ARG A 70 5.53 -13.75 0.65
CA ARG A 70 4.25 -13.05 0.68
C ARG A 70 3.50 -13.31 -0.62
N ALA A 71 2.38 -14.01 -0.51
CA ALA A 71 1.41 -14.15 -1.59
C ALA A 71 0.27 -13.16 -1.38
N THR A 72 -0.23 -12.54 -2.44
CA THR A 72 -1.37 -11.63 -2.37
C THR A 72 -2.24 -11.82 -3.59
N ASP A 73 -3.51 -12.19 -3.36
CA ASP A 73 -4.54 -12.29 -4.37
C ASP A 73 -5.50 -11.13 -4.21
N TYR A 74 -5.75 -10.40 -5.30
CA TYR A 74 -6.67 -9.30 -5.32
C TYR A 74 -7.72 -9.51 -6.41
N ILE A 75 -8.99 -9.53 -5.98
CA ILE A 75 -10.15 -9.71 -6.86
C ILE A 75 -11.04 -8.49 -6.69
N LYS A 76 -11.39 -7.83 -7.79
CA LYS A 76 -12.35 -6.73 -7.79
C LYS A 76 -13.41 -6.96 -8.84
N GLY A 77 -14.67 -6.89 -8.43
CA GLY A 77 -15.83 -6.87 -9.30
C GLY A 77 -16.63 -5.59 -9.11
N SER A 78 -17.16 -5.04 -10.19
CA SER A 78 -18.09 -3.91 -10.14
C SER A 78 -19.15 -4.03 -11.25
N GLY A 79 -20.37 -3.59 -10.91
CA GLY A 79 -21.46 -3.48 -11.85
C GLY A 79 -22.19 -2.16 -11.65
N TYR A 80 -22.84 -1.67 -12.68
CA TYR A 80 -23.67 -0.48 -12.57
C TYR A 80 -24.91 -0.59 -13.48
N LEU A 81 -25.92 0.14 -13.08
CA LEU A 81 -27.11 0.41 -13.87
C LEU A 81 -27.20 1.92 -14.09
N GLN A 82 -27.48 2.31 -15.31
CA GLN A 82 -27.61 3.71 -15.68
C GLN A 82 -28.92 3.91 -16.45
N TYR A 83 -29.63 5.00 -16.11
CA TYR A 83 -30.88 5.36 -16.74
C TYR A 83 -30.93 6.87 -17.00
N GLU A 84 -31.35 7.27 -18.17
CA GLU A 84 -31.55 8.67 -18.57
C GLU A 84 -33.05 8.92 -18.79
N PRO A 85 -33.80 9.33 -17.74
CA PRO A 85 -35.25 9.56 -17.83
C PRO A 85 -35.62 10.76 -18.71
N ILE A 86 -34.79 11.78 -18.73
CA ILE A 86 -34.93 12.97 -19.59
C ILE A 86 -33.54 13.36 -20.09
N LYS A 87 -33.47 13.99 -21.23
CA LYS A 87 -32.20 14.43 -21.86
C LYS A 87 -31.34 15.23 -20.86
N GLY A 88 -30.12 14.77 -20.66
CA GLY A 88 -29.15 15.40 -19.76
C GLY A 88 -29.22 14.99 -18.31
N LEU A 89 -30.27 14.26 -17.85
CA LEU A 89 -30.33 13.71 -16.50
C LEU A 89 -29.97 12.23 -16.50
N VAL A 90 -28.84 11.91 -15.94
CA VAL A 90 -28.32 10.54 -15.84
C VAL A 90 -28.33 10.10 -14.38
N ILE A 91 -29.11 9.07 -14.08
CA ILE A 91 -29.14 8.41 -12.78
C ILE A 91 -28.32 7.12 -12.89
N LYS A 92 -27.35 6.94 -12.01
CA LYS A 92 -26.48 5.77 -12.00
C LYS A 92 -26.43 5.15 -10.60
N ALA A 93 -26.73 3.85 -10.52
CA ALA A 93 -26.49 3.02 -9.35
C ALA A 93 -25.31 2.11 -9.65
N GLN A 94 -24.33 2.10 -8.77
CA GLN A 94 -23.11 1.29 -8.88
C GLN A 94 -22.88 0.51 -7.61
N ALA A 95 -22.51 -0.77 -7.75
CA ALA A 95 -22.04 -1.61 -6.68
C ALA A 95 -20.67 -2.18 -7.03
N SER A 96 -19.77 -2.24 -6.06
CA SER A 96 -18.47 -2.89 -6.23
C SER A 96 -18.06 -3.62 -4.96
N ARG A 97 -17.38 -4.75 -5.15
CA ARG A 97 -16.73 -5.51 -4.09
C ARG A 97 -15.29 -5.78 -4.46
N SER A 98 -14.38 -5.53 -3.53
CA SER A 98 -12.99 -5.94 -3.63
C SER A 98 -12.61 -6.88 -2.49
N LEU A 99 -11.87 -7.91 -2.84
CA LEU A 99 -11.37 -8.95 -1.94
C LEU A 99 -9.86 -8.96 -2.06
N LEU A 100 -9.19 -8.90 -0.93
CA LEU A 100 -7.76 -9.10 -0.83
C LEU A 100 -7.50 -10.25 0.14
N PHE A 101 -6.80 -11.26 -0.34
CA PHE A 101 -6.26 -12.33 0.48
C PHE A 101 -4.76 -12.19 0.47
N ARG A 102 -4.18 -12.17 1.64
CA ARG A 102 -2.72 -12.11 1.78
C ARG A 102 -2.27 -13.18 2.75
N GLU A 103 -1.29 -13.94 2.33
CA GLU A 103 -0.56 -14.85 3.17
C GLU A 103 0.89 -14.39 3.28
N THR A 104 1.38 -14.28 4.49
CA THR A 104 2.78 -13.98 4.78
C THR A 104 3.33 -15.12 5.61
N ARG A 105 4.45 -15.69 5.17
CA ARG A 105 5.15 -16.76 5.87
C ARG A 105 6.60 -16.32 6.07
N VAL A 106 7.05 -16.36 7.30
CA VAL A 106 8.43 -16.07 7.68
C VAL A 106 8.96 -17.27 8.44
N PHE A 107 9.86 -18.00 7.82
CA PHE A 107 10.62 -19.06 8.47
C PHE A 107 12.04 -18.60 8.72
N LYS A 108 12.46 -18.67 9.95
CA LYS A 108 13.79 -18.32 10.40
C LYS A 108 14.46 -19.60 10.88
N PRO A 109 15.38 -20.17 10.10
CA PRO A 109 16.07 -21.42 10.48
C PRO A 109 17.03 -21.22 11.66
N THR A 110 17.60 -22.29 12.18
CA THR A 110 18.80 -22.22 13.01
C THR A 110 19.99 -21.81 12.15
N TYR A 111 20.84 -20.94 12.66
CA TYR A 111 22.06 -20.50 11.97
C TYR A 111 23.07 -19.95 12.96
N GLU A 112 24.32 -19.95 12.54
CA GLU A 112 25.43 -19.27 13.20
C GLU A 112 26.17 -18.40 12.16
N LEU A 113 26.14 -17.08 12.34
CA LEU A 113 26.68 -16.09 11.41
C LEU A 113 27.87 -15.32 11.99
N GLY A 114 28.53 -15.89 13.01
CA GLY A 114 29.64 -15.29 13.77
C GLY A 114 29.33 -15.16 15.23
N ALA A 115 30.33 -14.73 16.00
CA ALA A 115 30.30 -14.72 17.45
C ALA A 115 29.15 -13.95 18.11
N MET A 116 28.52 -13.03 17.38
CA MET A 116 27.46 -12.15 17.87
C MET A 116 26.11 -12.36 17.18
N LYS A 117 26.01 -13.27 16.20
CA LYS A 117 24.77 -13.51 15.44
C LYS A 117 24.50 -14.99 15.23
N TRP A 118 23.70 -15.54 16.07
CA TRP A 118 23.24 -16.93 15.95
C TRP A 118 21.73 -17.02 16.20
N ASN A 119 21.15 -18.10 15.80
CA ASN A 119 19.78 -18.49 16.09
C ASN A 119 19.76 -19.99 16.40
N GLU A 120 19.58 -20.34 17.64
CA GLU A 120 19.61 -21.74 18.12
C GLU A 120 18.27 -22.44 17.90
N SER A 121 17.19 -21.68 17.70
CA SER A 121 15.85 -22.23 17.59
C SER A 121 15.19 -21.75 16.31
N ALA A 122 14.90 -22.66 15.41
CA ALA A 122 14.12 -22.34 14.22
C ALA A 122 12.71 -21.89 14.61
N SER A 123 12.20 -20.89 13.93
CA SER A 123 10.87 -20.34 14.19
C SER A 123 10.10 -20.09 12.91
N LEU A 124 8.80 -20.28 12.96
CA LEU A 124 7.87 -20.01 11.87
C LEU A 124 6.77 -19.06 12.36
N SER A 125 6.52 -18.01 11.59
CA SER A 125 5.35 -17.16 11.72
C SER A 125 4.56 -17.20 10.40
N GLN A 126 3.28 -17.44 10.49
CA GLN A 126 2.39 -17.46 9.34
C GLN A 126 1.17 -16.63 9.64
N THR A 127 0.86 -15.69 8.76
CA THR A 127 -0.26 -14.76 8.91
C THR A 127 -1.12 -14.80 7.65
N ARG A 128 -2.43 -14.94 7.83
CA ARG A 128 -3.42 -14.83 6.78
C ARG A 128 -4.31 -13.63 7.04
N THR A 129 -4.41 -12.77 6.05
CA THR A 129 -5.25 -11.57 6.11
C THR A 129 -6.29 -11.65 5.00
N ARG A 130 -7.52 -11.34 5.36
CA ARG A 130 -8.62 -11.15 4.42
C ARG A 130 -9.18 -9.76 4.60
N SER A 131 -9.15 -8.96 3.53
CA SER A 131 -9.81 -7.64 3.50
C SER A 131 -10.93 -7.64 2.48
N VAL A 132 -12.09 -7.14 2.87
CA VAL A 132 -13.27 -7.00 2.01
C VAL A 132 -13.69 -5.55 2.03
N ASN A 133 -13.82 -4.93 0.86
CA ASN A 133 -14.36 -3.58 0.74
C ASN A 133 -15.56 -3.63 -0.21
N ASP A 134 -16.70 -3.21 0.30
CA ASP A 134 -17.97 -3.08 -0.41
C ASP A 134 -18.29 -1.61 -0.60
N LEU A 135 -18.67 -1.21 -1.80
CA LEU A 135 -19.14 0.13 -2.12
C LEU A 135 -20.47 0.04 -2.85
N LEU A 136 -21.44 0.78 -2.36
CA LEU A 136 -22.69 1.08 -3.04
C LEU A 136 -22.77 2.58 -3.24
N GLU A 137 -23.03 3.02 -4.47
CA GLU A 137 -23.12 4.44 -4.82
C GLU A 137 -24.32 4.69 -5.73
N LEU A 138 -25.05 5.75 -5.44
CA LEU A 138 -26.12 6.28 -6.26
C LEU A 138 -25.79 7.72 -6.62
N THR A 139 -25.80 8.06 -7.90
CA THR A 139 -25.56 9.41 -8.39
C THR A 139 -26.62 9.86 -9.38
N ALA A 140 -26.92 11.14 -9.35
CA ALA A 140 -27.75 11.82 -10.34
C ALA A 140 -26.92 12.99 -10.92
N ASN A 141 -26.70 12.98 -12.23
CA ASN A 141 -26.00 14.02 -12.96
C ASN A 141 -26.98 14.70 -13.89
N TYR A 142 -27.08 16.02 -13.85
CA TYR A 142 -27.93 16.81 -14.77
C TYR A 142 -27.11 17.89 -15.43
N ASN A 143 -27.01 17.81 -16.76
CA ASN A 143 -26.26 18.73 -17.57
C ASN A 143 -27.20 19.43 -18.54
N PHE A 144 -27.14 20.77 -18.60
CA PHE A 144 -27.88 21.55 -19.56
C PHE A 144 -27.19 22.88 -19.89
N THR A 145 -27.49 23.41 -21.04
CA THR A 145 -26.99 24.71 -21.54
C THR A 145 -28.13 25.66 -21.76
N ILE A 146 -27.98 26.90 -21.30
CA ILE A 146 -28.96 27.99 -21.53
C ILE A 146 -28.33 29.03 -22.45
N LYS A 147 -29.10 29.44 -23.47
CA LYS A 147 -28.67 30.47 -24.45
C LYS A 147 -27.28 30.19 -25.06
N ASP A 148 -26.95 28.93 -25.30
CA ASP A 148 -25.71 28.45 -25.92
C ASP A 148 -24.40 28.99 -25.28
N SER A 149 -24.49 29.52 -24.08
CA SER A 149 -23.36 30.18 -23.44
C SER A 149 -23.24 29.93 -21.93
N HIS A 150 -24.29 29.42 -21.33
CA HIS A 150 -24.32 29.12 -19.89
C HIS A 150 -24.45 27.62 -19.70
N ASP A 151 -23.33 26.97 -19.37
CA ASP A 151 -23.30 25.55 -19.15
C ASP A 151 -23.41 25.25 -17.65
N PHE A 152 -24.33 24.38 -17.31
CA PHE A 152 -24.54 23.89 -15.95
C PHE A 152 -24.37 22.39 -15.90
N ALA A 153 -23.66 21.92 -14.88
CA ALA A 153 -23.55 20.50 -14.54
C ALA A 153 -23.77 20.32 -13.04
N PHE A 154 -24.84 19.63 -12.68
CA PHE A 154 -25.18 19.29 -11.32
C PHE A 154 -24.89 17.83 -11.06
N LEU A 155 -24.32 17.53 -9.93
CA LEU A 155 -24.15 16.18 -9.39
C LEU A 155 -24.74 16.15 -7.98
N LEU A 156 -25.57 15.18 -7.71
CA LEU A 156 -25.96 14.78 -6.36
C LEU A 156 -25.70 13.29 -6.23
N GLY A 157 -25.16 12.87 -5.09
CA GLY A 157 -24.85 11.47 -4.86
C GLY A 157 -24.94 11.10 -3.39
N ALA A 158 -25.12 9.81 -3.18
CA ALA A 158 -24.99 9.16 -1.88
C ALA A 158 -24.20 7.88 -2.06
N SER A 159 -23.34 7.57 -1.07
CA SER A 159 -22.56 6.33 -1.06
C SER A 159 -22.52 5.70 0.31
N GLN A 160 -22.38 4.38 0.31
CA GLN A 160 -22.09 3.59 1.51
C GLN A 160 -20.92 2.69 1.20
N GLU A 161 -19.88 2.82 2.01
CA GLU A 161 -18.69 1.96 1.97
C GLU A 161 -18.62 1.15 3.27
N GLU A 162 -18.26 -0.11 3.15
CA GLU A 162 -18.01 -1.00 4.27
C GLU A 162 -16.70 -1.73 4.06
N SER A 163 -15.83 -1.65 5.05
CA SER A 163 -14.55 -2.34 5.08
C SER A 163 -14.52 -3.34 6.22
N THR A 164 -14.18 -4.58 5.91
CA THR A 164 -13.92 -5.63 6.89
C THR A 164 -12.49 -6.10 6.73
N TYR A 165 -11.78 -6.17 7.84
CA TYR A 165 -10.43 -6.71 7.93
C TYR A 165 -10.47 -7.87 8.92
N ASP A 166 -9.88 -9.00 8.52
CA ASP A 166 -9.80 -10.22 9.31
C ASP A 166 -8.37 -10.75 9.19
N LEU A 167 -7.70 -10.92 10.32
CA LEU A 167 -6.35 -11.44 10.42
C LEU A 167 -6.32 -12.63 11.35
N LEU A 168 -5.71 -13.69 10.89
CA LEU A 168 -5.36 -14.86 11.69
C LEU A 168 -3.87 -15.12 11.52
N GLY A 169 -3.13 -15.13 12.60
CA GLY A 169 -1.72 -15.46 12.64
C GLY A 169 -1.44 -16.58 13.62
N ALA A 170 -0.45 -17.38 13.29
CA ALA A 170 0.08 -18.40 14.17
C ALA A 170 1.61 -18.43 14.07
N SER A 171 2.26 -18.79 15.16
CA SER A 171 3.71 -18.94 15.24
C SER A 171 4.08 -20.12 16.11
N GLY A 172 5.29 -20.60 15.93
CA GLY A 172 5.87 -21.63 16.76
C GLY A 172 7.39 -21.73 16.56
N SER A 173 8.07 -22.37 17.47
CA SER A 173 9.52 -22.56 17.46
C SER A 173 9.93 -23.98 17.78
N GLU A 174 11.24 -24.24 17.78
CA GLU A 174 11.85 -25.54 18.00
C GLU A 174 11.40 -26.60 17.00
N PHE A 175 11.78 -26.44 15.74
CA PHE A 175 11.61 -27.47 14.71
C PHE A 175 12.76 -28.48 14.79
N GLU A 176 12.48 -29.73 14.39
CA GLU A 176 13.45 -30.82 14.44
C GLU A 176 14.66 -30.57 13.53
N ASN A 177 14.43 -29.93 12.40
CA ASN A 177 15.44 -29.50 11.43
C ASN A 177 14.97 -28.26 10.66
N ASN A 178 15.85 -27.67 9.87
CA ASN A 178 15.55 -26.48 9.07
C ASN A 178 14.65 -26.73 7.85
N ASP A 179 14.44 -27.99 7.46
CA ASP A 179 13.62 -28.34 6.29
C ASP A 179 12.13 -28.46 6.64
N MET A 180 11.80 -28.48 7.93
CA MET A 180 10.44 -28.67 8.43
C MET A 180 9.77 -27.33 8.79
N GLY A 181 9.35 -26.59 7.80
CA GLY A 181 8.62 -25.33 7.97
C GLY A 181 7.09 -25.47 8.04
N ILE A 182 6.55 -26.36 8.90
CA ILE A 182 5.10 -26.56 9.08
C ILE A 182 4.74 -26.30 10.53
N LEU A 183 3.81 -25.37 10.80
CA LEU A 183 3.43 -24.97 12.17
C LEU A 183 3.07 -26.13 13.09
N GLY A 184 2.41 -27.16 12.57
CA GLY A 184 2.05 -28.35 13.37
C GLY A 184 3.25 -29.18 13.87
N GLN A 185 4.46 -28.88 13.43
CA GLN A 185 5.71 -29.56 13.84
C GLN A 185 6.56 -28.73 14.81
N ALA A 186 6.15 -27.50 15.10
CA ALA A 186 6.76 -26.71 16.15
C ALA A 186 6.59 -27.42 17.50
N ARG A 187 7.58 -27.33 18.36
CA ARG A 187 7.57 -27.98 19.68
C ARG A 187 7.36 -27.01 20.83
N LYS A 188 7.65 -25.70 20.60
CA LYS A 188 7.53 -24.65 21.61
C LYS A 188 7.01 -23.33 21.06
N ASP A 189 6.79 -22.41 21.98
CA ASP A 189 6.46 -21.00 21.74
C ASP A 189 5.28 -20.80 20.78
N TYR A 190 4.24 -21.60 20.98
CA TYR A 190 3.03 -21.47 20.18
C TYR A 190 2.37 -20.12 20.46
N GLY A 191 2.25 -19.33 19.42
CA GLY A 191 1.53 -18.07 19.44
C GLY A 191 0.35 -18.10 18.47
N VAL A 192 -0.77 -17.53 18.91
CA VAL A 192 -1.94 -17.30 18.05
C VAL A 192 -2.34 -15.84 18.20
N GLN A 193 -2.57 -15.19 17.09
CA GLN A 193 -3.13 -13.84 17.05
C GLN A 193 -4.33 -13.79 16.11
N GLY A 194 -5.32 -13.02 16.48
CA GLY A 194 -6.50 -12.79 15.67
C GLY A 194 -6.95 -11.35 15.82
N GLU A 195 -7.35 -10.75 14.73
CA GLU A 195 -7.92 -9.42 14.69
C GLU A 195 -9.09 -9.39 13.71
N LYS A 196 -10.19 -8.79 14.11
CA LYS A 196 -11.31 -8.57 13.22
C LYS A 196 -11.84 -7.17 13.43
N THR A 197 -11.76 -6.36 12.40
CA THR A 197 -12.25 -4.98 12.42
C THR A 197 -13.26 -4.76 11.31
N ARG A 198 -14.23 -3.91 11.57
CA ARG A 198 -15.23 -3.49 10.61
C ARG A 198 -15.42 -1.97 10.73
N SER A 199 -15.41 -1.29 9.60
CA SER A 199 -15.69 0.14 9.54
C SER A 199 -16.61 0.45 8.38
N GLY A 200 -17.44 1.48 8.56
CA GLY A 200 -18.37 1.97 7.56
C GLY A 200 -18.24 3.46 7.37
N LEU A 201 -18.42 3.91 6.13
CA LEU A 201 -18.53 5.30 5.75
C LEU A 201 -19.82 5.49 4.95
N ARG A 202 -20.64 6.44 5.38
CA ARG A 202 -21.82 6.89 4.62
C ARG A 202 -21.62 8.33 4.22
N SER A 203 -21.96 8.64 2.99
CA SER A 203 -21.70 9.96 2.44
C SER A 203 -22.88 10.45 1.62
N VAL A 204 -23.16 11.74 1.75
CA VAL A 204 -24.00 12.48 0.80
C VAL A 204 -23.13 13.60 0.25
N PHE A 205 -23.14 13.77 -1.07
CA PHE A 205 -22.29 14.76 -1.72
C PHE A 205 -23.01 15.41 -2.90
N GLY A 206 -22.61 16.63 -3.18
CA GLY A 206 -23.13 17.37 -4.31
C GLY A 206 -22.11 18.31 -4.90
N ARG A 207 -22.27 18.62 -6.19
CA ARG A 207 -21.43 19.54 -6.92
C ARG A 207 -22.22 20.27 -7.97
N VAL A 208 -21.95 21.56 -8.09
CA VAL A 208 -22.44 22.41 -9.18
C VAL A 208 -21.24 22.94 -9.91
N ASN A 209 -21.19 22.72 -11.21
CA ASN A 209 -20.27 23.39 -12.11
C ASN A 209 -21.07 24.34 -12.98
N TYR A 210 -20.58 25.55 -13.11
CA TYR A 210 -21.10 26.57 -14.00
C TYR A 210 -19.99 27.09 -14.87
N SER A 211 -20.26 27.24 -16.15
CA SER A 211 -19.35 27.87 -17.14
C SER A 211 -20.08 28.86 -17.96
N TRP A 212 -19.55 30.07 -18.10
CA TRP A 212 -20.06 31.08 -19.00
C TRP A 212 -19.09 31.32 -20.14
N LYS A 213 -19.57 31.02 -21.37
CA LYS A 213 -18.81 31.18 -22.64
C LYS A 213 -17.43 30.49 -22.57
N MET A 214 -17.25 29.47 -21.76
CA MET A 214 -15.96 28.83 -21.48
C MET A 214 -14.86 29.81 -21.00
N ARG A 215 -15.25 31.01 -20.52
CA ARG A 215 -14.35 32.04 -19.98
C ARG A 215 -14.31 32.01 -18.47
N TYR A 216 -15.48 32.07 -17.85
CA TYR A 216 -15.61 32.10 -16.40
C TYR A 216 -16.18 30.78 -15.91
N MET A 217 -15.53 30.18 -14.96
CA MET A 217 -15.93 28.89 -14.40
C MET A 217 -16.09 29.02 -12.89
N LEU A 218 -17.16 28.49 -12.39
CA LEU A 218 -17.44 28.35 -10.97
C LEU A 218 -17.74 26.90 -10.65
N MET A 219 -17.12 26.36 -9.61
CA MET A 219 -17.48 25.07 -9.05
C MET A 219 -17.72 25.24 -7.55
N ALA A 220 -18.85 24.74 -7.08
CA ALA A 220 -19.12 24.60 -5.67
C ALA A 220 -19.45 23.13 -5.39
N SER A 221 -18.90 22.58 -4.32
CA SER A 221 -19.21 21.23 -3.89
C SER A 221 -19.29 21.11 -2.39
N PHE A 222 -19.99 20.11 -1.94
CA PHE A 222 -20.01 19.69 -0.54
C PHE A 222 -19.97 18.17 -0.44
N ARG A 223 -19.45 17.71 0.69
CA ARG A 223 -19.50 16.31 1.10
C ARG A 223 -19.86 16.27 2.59
N TYR A 224 -20.82 15.44 2.94
CA TYR A 224 -21.24 15.19 4.29
C TYR A 224 -21.03 13.72 4.59
N ASP A 225 -20.03 13.41 5.40
CA ASP A 225 -19.53 12.07 5.63
C ASP A 225 -19.79 11.64 7.09
N GLY A 226 -20.36 10.45 7.26
CA GLY A 226 -20.50 9.80 8.54
C GLY A 226 -19.65 8.55 8.62
N SER A 227 -18.64 8.55 9.49
CA SER A 227 -17.70 7.44 9.68
C SER A 227 -17.92 6.75 11.03
N SER A 228 -18.00 5.42 10.98
CA SER A 228 -18.10 4.59 12.20
C SER A 228 -16.79 4.53 13.01
N ARG A 229 -15.73 5.18 12.53
CA ARG A 229 -14.43 5.25 13.24
C ARG A 229 -14.44 6.26 14.38
N PHE A 230 -15.41 7.16 14.37
CA PHE A 230 -15.55 8.20 15.40
C PHE A 230 -16.62 7.82 16.41
N ALA A 231 -16.44 8.30 17.63
CA ALA A 231 -17.38 8.09 18.72
C ALA A 231 -18.78 8.67 18.41
N ASP A 232 -19.77 8.14 19.05
CA ASP A 232 -21.14 8.63 18.92
C ASP A 232 -21.24 10.13 19.18
N GLY A 233 -22.00 10.82 18.35
CA GLY A 233 -22.13 12.27 18.36
C GLY A 233 -21.10 13.04 17.53
N ASN A 234 -19.94 12.43 17.17
CA ASN A 234 -18.88 13.06 16.38
C ASN A 234 -18.62 12.35 15.05
N GLN A 235 -19.52 11.48 14.61
CA GLN A 235 -19.33 10.65 13.43
C GLN A 235 -19.44 11.42 12.12
N TRP A 236 -20.10 12.56 12.12
CA TRP A 236 -20.45 13.31 10.92
C TRP A 236 -19.59 14.55 10.74
N GLY A 237 -19.07 14.73 9.54
CA GLY A 237 -18.29 15.89 9.12
C GLY A 237 -18.81 16.50 7.83
N PHE A 238 -18.79 17.84 7.74
CA PHE A 238 -19.19 18.59 6.55
C PHE A 238 -17.96 19.23 5.90
N PHE A 239 -17.77 18.97 4.60
CA PHE A 239 -16.60 19.35 3.83
C PHE A 239 -17.01 20.13 2.59
N PRO A 240 -17.17 21.44 2.67
CA PRO A 240 -17.45 22.30 1.53
C PRO A 240 -16.20 22.64 0.74
N SER A 241 -16.36 22.89 -0.57
CA SER A 241 -15.33 23.50 -1.39
C SER A 241 -15.90 24.41 -2.47
N VAL A 242 -15.14 25.43 -2.85
CA VAL A 242 -15.44 26.35 -3.94
C VAL A 242 -14.20 26.57 -4.79
N SER A 243 -14.39 26.69 -6.10
CA SER A 243 -13.32 27.00 -7.05
C SER A 243 -13.83 27.93 -8.11
N VAL A 244 -13.01 28.92 -8.46
CA VAL A 244 -13.26 29.84 -9.54
C VAL A 244 -12.15 29.72 -10.58
N GLY A 245 -12.49 29.89 -11.84
CA GLY A 245 -11.55 29.85 -12.95
C GLY A 245 -11.86 30.93 -13.98
N TRP A 246 -10.82 31.54 -14.48
CA TRP A 246 -10.89 32.48 -15.58
C TRP A 246 -9.97 32.03 -16.71
N ASN A 247 -10.58 31.74 -17.85
CA ASN A 247 -9.86 31.38 -19.07
C ASN A 247 -9.60 32.63 -19.90
N ILE A 248 -8.52 33.30 -19.62
CA ILE A 248 -8.12 34.57 -20.24
C ILE A 248 -7.90 34.39 -21.74
N ALA A 249 -7.38 33.24 -22.16
CA ALA A 249 -7.17 32.95 -23.58
C ALA A 249 -8.46 32.92 -24.42
N ASN A 250 -9.63 32.84 -23.77
CA ASN A 250 -10.91 32.89 -24.44
C ASN A 250 -11.53 34.30 -24.46
N GLU A 251 -10.85 35.29 -23.89
CA GLU A 251 -11.32 36.67 -23.94
C GLU A 251 -11.04 37.32 -25.28
N PRO A 252 -11.91 38.25 -25.78
CA PRO A 252 -11.71 38.92 -27.04
C PRO A 252 -10.41 39.70 -27.17
N PHE A 253 -9.93 40.27 -26.05
CA PHE A 253 -8.66 41.01 -26.00
C PHE A 253 -7.41 40.13 -26.11
N TRP A 254 -7.55 38.80 -26.03
CA TRP A 254 -6.44 37.85 -26.14
C TRP A 254 -6.26 37.31 -27.57
N GLU A 255 -7.14 37.67 -28.51
CA GLU A 255 -7.18 37.10 -29.86
C GLU A 255 -5.82 37.19 -30.56
N ASP A 256 -5.20 38.38 -30.52
CA ASP A 256 -3.91 38.65 -31.17
C ASP A 256 -2.73 37.87 -30.50
N MET A 257 -2.90 37.45 -29.27
CA MET A 257 -1.86 36.70 -28.52
C MET A 257 -2.00 35.19 -28.66
N LYS A 258 -3.10 34.68 -29.19
CA LYS A 258 -3.36 33.23 -29.28
C LYS A 258 -2.34 32.47 -30.11
N GLU A 259 -1.75 33.09 -31.12
CA GLU A 259 -0.71 32.48 -31.94
C GLU A 259 0.57 32.20 -31.11
N THR A 260 0.88 33.02 -30.13
CA THR A 260 2.06 32.89 -29.28
C THR A 260 1.73 32.15 -27.99
N VAL A 261 0.60 32.46 -27.36
CA VAL A 261 0.14 31.85 -26.10
C VAL A 261 -1.27 31.34 -26.28
N SER A 262 -1.41 30.11 -26.70
CA SER A 262 -2.69 29.46 -27.04
C SER A 262 -3.58 29.16 -25.83
N SER A 263 -3.04 29.10 -24.62
CA SER A 263 -3.79 28.82 -23.40
C SER A 263 -3.26 29.61 -22.21
N PHE A 264 -4.13 30.40 -21.60
CA PHE A 264 -3.84 31.09 -20.35
C PHE A 264 -5.08 31.06 -19.45
N LYS A 265 -4.97 30.36 -18.30
CA LYS A 265 -6.06 30.14 -17.36
C LYS A 265 -5.61 30.35 -15.93
N LEU A 266 -6.33 31.18 -15.18
CA LEU A 266 -6.19 31.36 -13.75
C LEU A 266 -7.22 30.51 -13.01
N ARG A 267 -6.81 29.95 -11.88
CA ARG A 267 -7.71 29.18 -11.00
C ARG A 267 -7.37 29.48 -9.54
N MET A 268 -8.42 29.59 -8.74
CA MET A 268 -8.33 29.66 -7.29
C MET A 268 -9.34 28.69 -6.69
N SER A 269 -8.97 28.02 -5.64
CA SER A 269 -9.87 27.11 -4.89
C SER A 269 -9.64 27.20 -3.41
N TYR A 270 -10.72 26.99 -2.67
CA TYR A 270 -10.71 26.87 -1.22
C TYR A 270 -11.63 25.71 -0.82
N GLY A 271 -11.24 24.92 0.19
CA GLY A 271 -12.07 23.82 0.66
C GLY A 271 -11.61 23.29 2.00
N ALA A 272 -12.53 22.65 2.69
CA ALA A 272 -12.28 21.89 3.91
C ALA A 272 -12.14 20.40 3.56
N LEU A 273 -11.19 19.72 4.20
CA LEU A 273 -10.94 18.30 4.06
C LEU A 273 -11.05 17.60 5.41
N GLY A 274 -11.55 16.38 5.41
CA GLY A 274 -11.58 15.49 6.55
C GLY A 274 -10.57 14.37 6.43
N ASN A 275 -10.11 13.88 7.57
CA ASN A 275 -9.29 12.67 7.66
C ASN A 275 -9.94 11.71 8.64
N GLN A 276 -10.19 10.47 8.20
CA GLN A 276 -10.72 9.38 9.03
C GLN A 276 -9.66 8.30 9.36
N SER A 277 -8.38 8.56 9.07
CA SER A 277 -7.28 7.62 9.35
C SER A 277 -6.93 7.64 10.84
N VAL A 278 -7.89 7.28 11.67
CA VAL A 278 -7.73 7.08 13.11
C VAL A 278 -7.82 5.59 13.43
N PRO A 279 -7.10 5.09 14.45
CA PRO A 279 -7.26 3.73 14.91
C PRO A 279 -8.72 3.41 15.25
N LEU A 280 -9.15 2.19 14.97
CA LEU A 280 -10.44 1.69 15.42
C LEU A 280 -10.28 1.28 16.90
N TYR A 281 -11.25 1.66 17.72
CA TYR A 281 -11.28 1.28 19.14
C TYR A 281 -10.09 1.83 19.95
N LEU A 282 -10.06 3.12 20.17
CA LEU A 282 -9.26 3.76 21.22
C LEU A 282 -9.98 3.65 22.57
#